data_e4e325eb71f637ae56f8b30b1b283f63
#
_entry.id   e4e325eb71f637ae56f8b30b1b283f63
#
_cell.length_a   1.000
_cell.length_b   1.000
_cell.length_c   1.000
_cell.angle_alpha   90.00
_cell.angle_beta   90.00
_cell.angle_gamma   90.00
#
_symmetry.space_group_name_H-M   'P 1'
#
loop_
_entity.id
_entity.type
_entity.pdbx_description
1 polymer ?
#
loop_
_entity_poly.entity_id
_entity_poly.type
_entity_poly.pdbx_seq_one_letter_code
_entity_poly.pdbx_strand_id
1 'polypeptide(L)'
;CIRDRGMSLVALHNGGGVGIGKAINGGFGMVLDGSERVDEILRSAMLWDVMGGVARRSWARNENAMSTVKEWNDRQAANGFMITEPFIADEEYLRSLL
;
A
#
# COMPACT_ATOMS: atom_id res chain seq x y z
N CYS A 1 6.31 5.47 3.46
CA CYS A 1 5.53 5.78 4.65
C CYS A 1 4.70 7.04 4.46
N ILE A 2 3.48 7.08 4.99
CA ILE A 2 2.54 8.22 4.85
C ILE A 2 3.15 9.52 5.40
N ARG A 3 3.89 9.43 6.52
CA ARG A 3 4.59 10.57 7.09
C ARG A 3 5.53 11.23 6.08
N ASP A 4 6.25 10.43 5.31
CA ASP A 4 7.23 10.93 4.34
C ASP A 4 6.56 11.57 3.10
N ARG A 5 5.25 11.40 2.98
CA ARG A 5 4.42 12.02 1.95
C ARG A 5 3.86 13.39 2.34
N GLY A 6 4.25 13.92 3.49
CA GLY A 6 3.92 15.27 3.91
C GLY A 6 2.62 15.43 4.69
N MET A 7 2.12 14.36 5.32
CA MET A 7 0.93 14.45 6.17
C MET A 7 1.17 15.35 7.38
N SER A 8 0.15 16.15 7.72
CA SER A 8 0.19 17.05 8.88
C SER A 8 0.06 16.32 10.21
N LEU A 9 -0.61 15.18 10.23
CA LEU A 9 -0.82 14.35 11.41
C LEU A 9 -0.70 12.87 11.03
N VAL A 10 0.06 12.13 11.80
CA VAL A 10 0.08 10.66 11.76
C VAL A 10 -0.16 10.15 13.17
N ALA A 11 -1.11 9.28 13.34
CA ALA A 11 -1.49 8.69 14.61
C ALA A 11 -1.49 7.17 14.56
N LEU A 12 -1.09 6.55 15.65
CA LEU A 12 -1.28 5.12 15.88
C LEU A 12 -2.36 4.93 16.94
N HIS A 13 -3.23 3.98 16.70
CA HIS A 13 -4.30 3.63 17.63
C HIS A 13 -4.62 2.13 17.56
N ASN A 14 -5.29 1.59 18.55
CA ASN A 14 -5.66 0.19 18.56
C ASN A 14 -7.11 -0.07 18.13
N GLY A 15 -7.59 0.77 17.22
CA GLY A 15 -8.82 0.56 16.49
C GLY A 15 -10.06 1.19 17.13
N GLY A 16 -11.10 1.28 16.33
CA GLY A 16 -12.43 1.74 16.66
C GLY A 16 -13.43 0.99 15.80
N GLY A 17 -13.43 -0.33 15.82
CA GLY A 17 -14.25 -1.19 14.96
C GLY A 17 -13.58 -2.54 14.80
N VAL A 18 -13.51 -3.04 13.59
CA VAL A 18 -12.73 -4.25 13.29
C VAL A 18 -11.25 -3.97 13.62
N GLY A 19 -10.67 -4.74 14.52
CA GLY A 19 -9.29 -4.58 14.97
C GLY A 19 -9.13 -3.87 16.32
N ILE A 20 -10.23 -3.63 17.05
CA ILE A 20 -10.15 -3.21 18.45
C ILE A 20 -9.41 -4.27 19.28
N GLY A 21 -8.50 -3.83 20.15
CA GLY A 21 -7.78 -4.67 21.08
C GLY A 21 -6.37 -4.99 20.64
N LYS A 22 -6.14 -6.14 20.06
CA LYS A 22 -4.79 -6.62 19.71
C LYS A 22 -4.18 -5.98 18.45
N ALA A 23 -5.00 -5.43 17.57
CA ALA A 23 -4.52 -4.81 16.36
C ALA A 23 -4.06 -3.37 16.59
N ILE A 24 -2.99 -2.98 15.93
CA ILE A 24 -2.53 -1.60 15.87
C ILE A 24 -2.90 -1.04 14.50
N ASN A 25 -3.57 0.10 14.51
CA ASN A 25 -3.98 0.80 13.31
C ASN A 25 -3.27 2.15 13.21
N GLY A 26 -3.01 2.58 11.99
CA GLY A 26 -2.51 3.91 11.71
C GLY A 26 -3.59 4.79 11.11
N GLY A 27 -3.54 6.05 11.43
CA GLY A 27 -4.35 7.07 10.81
C GLY A 27 -3.50 8.29 10.47
N PHE A 28 -3.99 9.09 9.56
CA PHE A 28 -3.32 10.33 9.17
C PHE A 28 -4.33 11.42 8.84
N GLY A 29 -3.88 12.65 8.93
CA GLY A 29 -4.64 13.81 8.53
C GLY A 29 -3.74 14.87 7.91
N MET A 30 -4.32 15.74 7.12
CA MET A 30 -3.62 16.89 6.59
C MET A 30 -4.56 18.10 6.52
N VAL A 31 -3.98 19.27 6.57
CA VAL A 31 -4.70 20.54 6.40
C VAL A 31 -4.71 20.90 4.92
N LEU A 32 -5.88 21.12 4.38
CA LEU A 32 -6.08 21.59 3.01
C LEU A 32 -6.19 23.12 3.02
N ASP A 33 -5.15 23.79 2.56
CA ASP A 33 -5.04 25.24 2.55
C ASP A 33 -5.13 25.85 1.15
N GLY A 34 -5.32 25.01 0.12
CA GLY A 34 -5.40 25.45 -1.27
C GLY A 34 -4.03 25.78 -1.90
N SER A 35 -2.92 25.50 -1.22
CA SER A 35 -1.60 25.73 -1.78
C SER A 35 -1.20 24.66 -2.81
N GLU A 36 -0.35 25.03 -3.77
CA GLU A 36 0.21 24.09 -4.75
C GLU A 36 0.96 22.94 -4.07
N ARG A 37 1.65 23.23 -2.98
CA ARG A 37 2.34 22.22 -2.17
C ARG A 37 1.39 21.15 -1.64
N VAL A 38 0.24 21.55 -1.14
CA VAL A 38 -0.77 20.62 -0.62
C VAL A 38 -1.41 19.84 -1.76
N ASP A 39 -1.61 20.43 -2.92
CA ASP A 39 -2.09 19.71 -4.10
C ASP A 39 -1.14 18.60 -4.55
N GLU A 40 0.16 18.86 -4.54
CA GLU A 40 1.18 17.84 -4.85
C GLU A 40 1.17 16.70 -3.82
N ILE A 41 1.07 17.04 -2.53
CA ILE A 41 0.96 16.06 -1.45
C ILE A 41 -0.29 15.19 -1.63
N LEU A 42 -1.44 15.77 -1.94
CA LEU A 42 -2.67 15.03 -2.19
C LEU A 42 -2.52 14.03 -3.32
N ARG A 43 -2.00 14.45 -4.46
CA ARG A 43 -1.82 13.57 -5.62
C ARG A 43 -0.96 12.36 -5.31
N SER A 44 0.13 12.57 -4.58
CA SER A 44 1.04 11.49 -4.20
C SER A 44 0.51 10.63 -3.06
N ALA A 45 0.05 11.27 -1.98
CA ALA A 45 -0.31 10.57 -0.76
C ALA A 45 -1.58 9.73 -0.91
N MET A 46 -2.61 10.25 -1.58
CA MET A 46 -3.85 9.50 -1.78
C MET A 46 -3.64 8.27 -2.66
N LEU A 47 -2.83 8.39 -3.70
CA LEU A 47 -2.47 7.25 -4.54
C LEU A 47 -1.72 6.19 -3.73
N TRP A 48 -0.68 6.59 -3.01
CA TRP A 48 0.17 5.63 -2.29
C TRP A 48 -0.44 5.09 -1.01
N ASP A 49 -1.43 5.75 -0.44
CA ASP A 49 -2.22 5.17 0.64
C ASP A 49 -2.96 3.92 0.15
N VAL A 50 -3.66 4.03 -0.96
CA VAL A 50 -4.38 2.92 -1.57
C VAL A 50 -3.42 1.85 -2.10
N MET A 51 -2.44 2.23 -2.89
CA MET A 51 -1.49 1.30 -3.51
C MET A 51 -0.58 0.63 -2.48
N GLY A 52 -0.25 1.30 -1.39
CA GLY A 52 0.47 0.68 -0.27
C GLY A 52 -0.32 -0.43 0.40
N GLY A 53 -1.62 -0.26 0.56
CA GLY A 53 -2.52 -1.30 1.04
C GLY A 53 -2.63 -2.47 0.06
N VAL A 54 -2.73 -2.19 -1.23
CA VAL A 54 -2.73 -3.22 -2.29
C VAL A 54 -1.43 -4.01 -2.30
N ALA A 55 -0.29 -3.34 -2.24
CA ALA A 55 1.03 -3.98 -2.19
C ALA A 55 1.15 -4.94 -0.99
N ARG A 56 0.75 -4.50 0.20
CA ARG A 56 0.77 -5.34 1.40
C ARG A 56 -0.13 -6.57 1.25
N ARG A 57 -1.33 -6.42 0.73
CA ARG A 57 -2.24 -7.55 0.47
C ARG A 57 -1.70 -8.49 -0.61
N SER A 58 -1.03 -7.97 -1.61
CA SER A 58 -0.32 -8.76 -2.63
C SER A 58 0.75 -9.65 -1.98
N TRP A 59 1.55 -9.08 -1.10
CA TRP A 59 2.55 -9.84 -0.33
C TRP A 59 1.93 -10.85 0.64
N ALA A 60 0.70 -10.62 1.08
CA ALA A 60 -0.10 -11.59 1.81
C ALA A 60 -0.78 -12.65 0.90
N ARG A 61 -0.48 -12.63 -0.40
CA ARG A 61 -0.97 -13.55 -1.43
C ARG A 61 -2.48 -13.47 -1.70
N ASN A 62 -3.06 -12.31 -1.51
CA ASN A 62 -4.42 -12.06 -1.98
C ASN A 62 -4.42 -11.99 -3.51
N GLU A 63 -5.17 -12.86 -4.16
CA GLU A 63 -5.19 -12.99 -5.63
C GLU A 63 -5.61 -11.71 -6.34
N ASN A 64 -6.64 -11.04 -5.85
CA ASN A 64 -7.09 -9.77 -6.43
C ASN A 64 -6.04 -8.67 -6.30
N ALA A 65 -5.34 -8.60 -5.15
CA ALA A 65 -4.28 -7.64 -4.94
C ALA A 65 -3.07 -7.92 -5.83
N MET A 66 -2.70 -9.18 -6.01
CA MET A 66 -1.62 -9.58 -6.92
C MET A 66 -1.92 -9.21 -8.37
N SER A 67 -3.16 -9.47 -8.83
CA SER A 67 -3.61 -9.07 -10.15
C SER A 67 -3.58 -7.55 -10.33
N THR A 68 -4.03 -6.81 -9.33
CA THR A 68 -4.02 -5.34 -9.35
C THR A 68 -2.60 -4.79 -9.42
N VAL A 69 -1.66 -5.34 -8.65
CA VAL A 69 -0.24 -4.94 -8.69
C VAL A 69 0.35 -5.17 -10.08
N LYS A 70 0.09 -6.33 -10.66
CA LYS A 70 0.58 -6.65 -12.01
C LYS A 70 0.05 -5.67 -13.06
N GLU A 71 -1.24 -5.43 -13.05
CA GLU A 71 -1.87 -4.47 -13.96
C GLU A 71 -1.33 -3.05 -13.78
N TRP A 72 -1.12 -2.62 -12.53
CA TRP A 72 -0.53 -1.33 -12.23
C TRP A 72 0.92 -1.23 -12.73
N ASN A 73 1.72 -2.27 -12.51
CA ASN A 73 3.10 -2.32 -12.99
C ASN A 73 3.17 -2.23 -14.52
N ASP A 74 2.29 -2.95 -15.22
CA ASP A 74 2.22 -2.91 -16.68
C ASP A 74 1.90 -1.50 -17.19
N ARG A 75 0.98 -0.79 -16.54
CA ARG A 75 0.63 0.59 -16.90
C ARG A 75 1.75 1.59 -16.58
N GLN A 76 2.52 1.36 -15.52
CA GLN A 76 3.55 2.28 -15.05
C GLN A 76 4.96 1.96 -15.56
N ALA A 77 5.12 0.92 -16.34
CA ALA A 77 6.42 0.49 -16.86
C ALA A 77 7.17 1.62 -17.61
N ALA A 78 6.45 2.42 -18.40
CA ALA A 78 7.02 3.57 -19.12
C ALA A 78 7.49 4.69 -18.18
N ASN A 79 6.94 4.80 -16.97
CA ASN A 79 7.29 5.81 -15.97
C ASN A 79 8.39 5.34 -15.00
N GLY A 80 8.84 4.10 -15.12
CA GLY A 80 9.87 3.53 -14.26
C GLY A 80 9.42 3.23 -12.83
N PHE A 81 8.13 3.24 -12.55
CA PHE A 81 7.57 2.86 -11.25
C PHE A 81 7.20 1.38 -11.23
N MET A 82 7.53 0.72 -10.13
CA MET A 82 7.19 -0.69 -9.94
C MET A 82 6.89 -0.97 -8.45
N ILE A 83 5.82 -1.73 -8.23
CA ILE A 83 5.54 -2.36 -6.94
C ILE A 83 6.11 -3.78 -7.02
N THR A 84 6.92 -4.18 -6.04
CA THR A 84 7.49 -5.53 -5.99
C THR A 84 6.40 -6.58 -5.83
N GLU A 85 6.53 -7.65 -6.57
CA GLU A 85 5.59 -8.77 -6.51
C GLU A 85 6.14 -9.90 -5.65
N PRO A 86 5.29 -10.64 -4.91
CA PRO A 86 5.75 -11.78 -4.14
C PRO A 86 6.16 -12.92 -5.06
N PHE A 87 7.25 -13.58 -4.70
CA PHE A 87 7.60 -14.83 -5.34
C PHE A 87 6.65 -15.94 -4.88
N ILE A 88 6.06 -16.64 -5.83
CA ILE A 88 5.24 -17.81 -5.57
C ILE A 88 6.05 -19.04 -5.96
N ALA A 89 6.38 -19.85 -4.98
CA ALA A 89 7.10 -21.08 -5.23
C ALA A 89 6.19 -22.09 -5.95
N ASP A 90 6.77 -22.84 -6.88
CA ASP A 90 6.08 -23.92 -7.55
C ASP A 90 5.75 -25.04 -6.54
N GLU A 91 4.47 -25.36 -6.41
CA GLU A 91 4.02 -26.40 -5.48
C GLU A 91 4.59 -27.78 -5.83
N GLU A 92 4.72 -28.08 -7.11
CA GLU A 92 5.29 -29.35 -7.57
C GLU A 92 6.76 -29.47 -7.17
N TYR A 93 7.51 -28.38 -7.32
CA TYR A 93 8.89 -28.32 -6.85
C TYR A 93 8.99 -28.48 -5.33
N LEU A 94 8.13 -27.80 -4.57
CA LEU A 94 8.10 -27.93 -3.11
C LEU A 94 7.79 -29.35 -2.67
N ARG A 95 6.85 -30.03 -3.32
CA ARG A 95 6.54 -31.43 -3.04
C ARG A 95 7.70 -32.36 -3.37
N SER A 96 8.49 -32.05 -4.38
CA SER A 96 9.68 -32.84 -4.75
C SER A 96 10.79 -32.78 -3.70
N LEU A 97 10.79 -31.74 -2.84
CA LEU A 97 11.76 -31.58 -1.76
C LEU A 97 11.39 -32.36 -0.48
N LEU A 98 10.15 -32.79 -0.37
CA LEU A 98 9.65 -33.60 0.75
C LEU A 98 9.72 -35.08 0.43
#